data_e7546b39b24d74c1f718401ab5049c0a
#
_entry.id   e7546b39b24d74c1f718401ab5049c0a
#
_cell.length_a   1.000
_cell.length_b   1.000
_cell.length_c   1.000
_cell.angle_alpha   90.00
_cell.angle_beta   90.00
_cell.angle_gamma   90.00
#
_symmetry.space_group_name_H-M   'P 1'
#
loop_
_entity.id
_entity.type
_entity.pdbx_description
1 polymer ?
#
loop_
_entity_poly.entity_id
_entity_poly.type
_entity_poly.pdbx_seq_one_letter_code
_entity_poly.pdbx_strand_id
1 'polypeptide(L)'
;AASDVYKRQQFLTDDTGNRRWLPFEVTAIDNPWTAHIDYEGLYAQAKHLLDNDFRYWYRDHEIEELNLANRRFETPNPARELILMYYRHPVDYEKGTYVTASQIVTRFGGSIRLNAVQVGIALKELGYTCTRTRHGNIWLVVERTTDEMKSILPEADNTDFPPSSGDR
;
A
#
# COMPACT_ATOMS: atom_id res chain seq x y z
N ALA A 1 -19.65 -12.53 15.61
CA ALA A 1 -19.55 -11.53 14.53
C ALA A 1 -18.35 -10.59 14.65
N ALA A 2 -17.71 -10.45 15.82
CA ALA A 2 -16.51 -9.58 15.98
C ALA A 2 -15.20 -10.22 15.48
N SER A 3 -15.18 -11.52 15.24
CA SER A 3 -13.97 -12.27 14.83
C SER A 3 -13.60 -12.09 13.35
N ASP A 4 -14.55 -11.73 12.49
CA ASP A 4 -14.29 -11.66 11.03
C ASP A 4 -13.63 -10.37 10.58
N VAL A 5 -13.68 -9.30 11.38
CA VAL A 5 -13.07 -8.02 11.04
C VAL A 5 -11.54 -8.08 11.08
N TYR A 6 -10.97 -8.94 11.93
CA TYR A 6 -9.51 -9.08 12.08
C TYR A 6 -8.84 -9.95 11.01
N LYS A 7 -9.60 -10.75 10.25
CA LYS A 7 -9.06 -11.72 9.28
C LYS A 7 -8.57 -11.10 7.96
N ARG A 8 -8.86 -9.84 7.70
CA ARG A 8 -8.49 -9.13 6.45
C ARG A 8 -7.65 -7.89 6.70
N GLN A 9 -6.84 -7.86 7.76
CA GLN A 9 -6.00 -6.71 8.02
C GLN A 9 -4.87 -6.62 6.98
N GLN A 10 -4.79 -5.45 6.35
CA GLN A 10 -3.63 -5.03 5.61
C GLN A 10 -2.53 -4.73 6.61
N PHE A 11 -1.46 -5.52 6.62
CA PHE A 11 -0.41 -5.46 7.63
C PHE A 11 0.97 -5.18 7.03
N LEU A 12 1.10 -5.26 5.71
CA LEU A 12 2.36 -4.97 5.03
C LEU A 12 2.51 -3.45 4.91
N THR A 13 3.52 -2.93 5.60
CA THR A 13 3.83 -1.50 5.66
C THR A 13 5.15 -1.15 4.97
N ASP A 14 5.85 -2.15 4.42
CA ASP A 14 7.14 -1.96 3.76
C ASP A 14 6.92 -1.57 2.30
N ASP A 15 7.17 -0.30 2.01
CA ASP A 15 7.03 0.29 0.68
C ASP A 15 8.21 -0.06 -0.26
N THR A 16 9.27 -0.73 0.25
CA THR A 16 10.47 -1.08 -0.54
C THR A 16 10.39 -2.43 -1.22
N GLY A 17 9.26 -3.10 -1.06
CA GLY A 17 8.99 -4.42 -1.65
C GLY A 17 8.88 -5.52 -0.59
N ASN A 18 7.75 -6.15 -0.57
CA ASN A 18 7.37 -7.19 0.38
C ASN A 18 7.93 -8.58 0.00
N ARG A 19 9.08 -8.64 -0.70
CA ARG A 19 9.70 -9.86 -1.24
C ARG A 19 10.05 -10.94 -0.20
N ARG A 20 10.01 -10.59 1.09
CA ARG A 20 10.31 -11.52 2.20
C ARG A 20 9.05 -12.07 2.86
N TRP A 21 7.88 -11.58 2.42
CA TRP A 21 6.61 -11.96 2.99
C TRP A 21 5.85 -12.87 2.03
N LEU A 22 5.33 -13.95 2.57
CA LEU A 22 4.45 -14.91 1.90
C LEU A 22 3.15 -14.98 2.69
N PRO A 23 2.27 -13.96 2.57
CA PRO A 23 1.01 -13.95 3.30
C PRO A 23 0.05 -14.99 2.73
N PHE A 24 -0.63 -15.69 3.62
CA PHE A 24 -1.67 -16.65 3.30
C PHE A 24 -2.96 -16.23 3.98
N GLU A 25 -4.06 -16.34 3.26
CA GLU A 25 -5.39 -16.20 3.81
C GLU A 25 -5.87 -17.55 4.32
N VAL A 26 -6.07 -17.65 5.64
CA VAL A 26 -6.59 -18.87 6.25
C VAL A 26 -8.11 -18.87 6.14
N THR A 27 -8.68 -19.77 5.35
CA THR A 27 -10.13 -19.89 5.12
C THR A 27 -10.82 -20.82 6.11
N ALA A 28 -10.10 -21.82 6.61
CA ALA A 28 -10.59 -22.76 7.63
C ALA A 28 -9.43 -23.23 8.50
N ILE A 29 -9.72 -23.56 9.74
CA ILE A 29 -8.75 -24.12 10.69
C ILE A 29 -9.37 -25.37 11.28
N ASP A 30 -8.72 -26.50 11.08
CA ASP A 30 -9.08 -27.73 11.77
C ASP A 30 -8.71 -27.63 13.26
N ASN A 31 -9.42 -28.41 14.09
CA ASN A 31 -9.10 -28.41 15.52
C ASN A 31 -7.66 -28.95 15.73
N PRO A 32 -6.73 -28.11 16.23
CA PRO A 32 -5.32 -28.50 16.37
C PRO A 32 -5.11 -29.67 17.35
N TRP A 33 -6.06 -29.92 18.26
CA TRP A 33 -5.99 -31.02 19.22
C TRP A 33 -6.35 -32.38 18.62
N THR A 34 -7.04 -32.39 17.48
CA THR A 34 -7.47 -33.60 16.78
C THR A 34 -6.78 -33.80 15.44
N ALA A 35 -6.13 -32.74 14.93
CA ALA A 35 -5.39 -32.81 13.68
C ALA A 35 -4.12 -33.66 13.85
N HIS A 36 -4.02 -34.74 13.08
CA HIS A 36 -2.78 -35.54 13.03
C HIS A 36 -1.84 -34.95 11.99
N ILE A 37 -0.67 -34.52 12.46
CA ILE A 37 0.40 -34.00 11.58
C ILE A 37 1.46 -35.10 11.45
N ASP A 38 1.67 -35.58 10.24
CA ASP A 38 2.75 -36.50 9.92
C ASP A 38 4.08 -35.75 9.84
N TYR A 39 4.72 -35.57 10.98
CA TYR A 39 6.03 -34.90 11.07
C TYR A 39 7.13 -35.67 10.34
N GLU A 40 7.10 -37.01 10.37
CA GLU A 40 8.10 -37.83 9.69
C GLU A 40 8.04 -37.66 8.17
N GLY A 41 6.81 -37.63 7.60
CA GLY A 41 6.58 -37.35 6.20
C GLY A 41 7.02 -35.95 5.79
N LEU A 42 6.72 -34.93 6.63
CA LEU A 42 7.17 -33.56 6.39
C LEU A 42 8.70 -33.42 6.34
N TYR A 43 9.39 -34.03 7.31
CA TYR A 43 10.86 -34.01 7.32
C TYR A 43 11.47 -34.82 6.18
N ALA A 44 10.88 -35.97 5.82
CA ALA A 44 11.32 -36.77 4.67
C ALA A 44 11.16 -35.98 3.36
N GLN A 45 10.04 -35.25 3.20
CA GLN A 45 9.83 -34.39 2.04
C GLN A 45 10.82 -33.22 1.99
N ALA A 46 11.05 -32.54 3.11
CA ALA A 46 12.03 -31.45 3.17
C ALA A 46 13.45 -31.95 2.81
N LYS A 47 13.84 -33.11 3.33
CA LYS A 47 15.11 -33.73 3.01
C LYS A 47 15.19 -34.09 1.53
N HIS A 48 14.15 -34.70 0.97
CA HIS A 48 14.09 -35.04 -0.45
C HIS A 48 14.25 -33.79 -1.34
N LEU A 49 13.58 -32.70 -1.02
CA LEU A 49 13.70 -31.43 -1.75
C LEU A 49 15.13 -30.88 -1.69
N LEU A 50 15.77 -30.96 -0.51
CA LEU A 50 17.15 -30.52 -0.32
C LEU A 50 18.13 -31.36 -1.10
N ASP A 51 17.98 -32.68 -1.05
CA ASP A 51 18.85 -33.66 -1.74
C ASP A 51 18.71 -33.57 -3.29
N ASN A 52 17.63 -32.96 -3.80
CA ASN A 52 17.36 -32.73 -5.22
C ASN A 52 17.55 -31.29 -5.65
N ASP A 53 18.35 -30.50 -4.93
CA ASP A 53 18.69 -29.10 -5.24
C ASP A 53 17.47 -28.22 -5.47
N PHE A 54 16.38 -28.43 -4.70
CA PHE A 54 15.21 -27.59 -4.77
C PHE A 54 15.57 -26.15 -4.42
N ARG A 55 15.23 -25.24 -5.33
CA ARG A 55 15.49 -23.82 -5.17
C ARG A 55 14.47 -23.19 -4.20
N TYR A 56 14.93 -22.69 -3.07
CA TYR A 56 14.09 -22.08 -2.01
C TYR A 56 14.09 -20.55 -2.02
N TRP A 57 14.63 -19.92 -3.06
CA TRP A 57 14.62 -18.45 -3.22
C TRP A 57 13.95 -18.04 -4.52
N TYR A 58 13.33 -16.87 -4.53
CA TYR A 58 12.70 -16.27 -5.70
C TYR A 58 13.71 -15.53 -6.58
N ARG A 59 13.49 -15.51 -7.89
CA ARG A 59 14.24 -14.74 -8.88
C ARG A 59 13.40 -13.53 -9.34
N ASP A 60 14.01 -12.65 -10.15
CA ASP A 60 13.49 -11.33 -10.53
C ASP A 60 12.01 -11.31 -10.88
N HIS A 61 11.56 -12.06 -11.89
CA HIS A 61 10.15 -12.10 -12.29
C HIS A 61 9.23 -12.71 -11.21
N GLU A 62 9.70 -13.72 -10.46
CA GLU A 62 8.94 -14.34 -9.38
C GLU A 62 8.77 -13.36 -8.19
N ILE A 63 9.76 -12.48 -7.99
CA ILE A 63 9.68 -11.40 -6.99
C ILE A 63 8.62 -10.38 -7.41
N GLU A 64 8.51 -10.06 -8.70
CA GLU A 64 7.47 -9.17 -9.22
C GLU A 64 6.07 -9.77 -9.03
N GLU A 65 5.90 -11.05 -9.35
CA GLU A 65 4.65 -11.78 -9.12
C GLU A 65 4.28 -11.83 -7.64
N LEU A 66 5.26 -12.10 -6.77
CA LEU A 66 5.06 -12.08 -5.31
C LEU A 66 4.63 -10.70 -4.81
N ASN A 67 5.30 -9.65 -5.27
CA ASN A 67 4.94 -8.28 -4.90
C ASN A 67 3.52 -7.92 -5.38
N LEU A 68 3.12 -8.38 -6.57
CA LEU A 68 1.77 -8.18 -7.08
C LEU A 68 0.73 -8.91 -6.20
N ALA A 69 1.01 -10.15 -5.80
CA ALA A 69 0.15 -10.91 -4.90
C ALA A 69 0.04 -10.28 -3.50
N ASN A 70 1.12 -9.64 -3.04
CA ASN A 70 1.20 -9.02 -1.72
C ASN A 70 0.43 -7.69 -1.63
N ARG A 71 0.15 -7.01 -2.75
CA ARG A 71 -0.58 -5.72 -2.78
C ARG A 71 -1.91 -5.75 -2.01
N ARG A 72 -2.62 -6.86 -2.03
CA ARG A 72 -3.89 -7.01 -1.30
C ARG A 72 -3.74 -6.98 0.23
N PHE A 73 -2.53 -7.21 0.74
CA PHE A 73 -2.18 -7.19 2.15
C PHE A 73 -1.45 -5.91 2.57
N GLU A 74 -1.19 -5.01 1.63
CA GLU A 74 -0.52 -3.74 1.90
C GLU A 74 -1.48 -2.75 2.56
N THR A 75 -0.96 -2.02 3.54
CA THR A 75 -1.68 -0.91 4.14
C THR A 75 -1.74 0.24 3.15
N PRO A 76 -2.94 0.80 2.88
CA PRO A 76 -3.06 1.95 1.99
C PRO A 76 -2.12 3.08 2.41
N ASN A 77 -1.36 3.61 1.46
CA ASN A 77 -0.51 4.77 1.70
C ASN A 77 -1.36 6.05 1.65
N PRO A 78 -1.65 6.72 2.78
CA PRO A 78 -2.49 7.92 2.80
C PRO A 78 -1.89 9.07 1.99
N ALA A 79 -0.57 9.08 1.79
CA ALA A 79 0.09 10.08 0.96
C ALA A 79 -0.35 10.01 -0.51
N ARG A 80 -0.70 8.83 -1.02
CA ARG A 80 -1.14 8.64 -2.40
C ARG A 80 -2.43 9.38 -2.69
N GLU A 81 -3.44 9.20 -1.84
CA GLU A 81 -4.73 9.88 -1.98
C GLU A 81 -4.58 11.40 -1.90
N LEU A 82 -3.78 11.86 -0.94
CA LEU A 82 -3.48 13.27 -0.77
C LEU A 82 -2.79 13.85 -2.01
N ILE A 83 -1.78 13.16 -2.56
CA ILE A 83 -1.08 13.63 -3.76
C ILE A 83 -2.05 13.70 -4.94
N LEU A 84 -2.87 12.69 -5.15
CA LEU A 84 -3.87 12.68 -6.22
C LEU A 84 -4.90 13.81 -6.07
N MET A 85 -5.26 14.17 -4.83
CA MET A 85 -6.21 15.23 -4.55
C MET A 85 -5.64 16.62 -4.83
N TYR A 86 -4.40 16.90 -4.39
CA TYR A 86 -3.82 18.25 -4.41
C TYR A 86 -2.88 18.52 -5.56
N TYR A 87 -2.35 17.48 -6.20
CA TYR A 87 -1.35 17.62 -7.24
C TYR A 87 -1.75 16.86 -8.51
N ARG A 88 -1.25 17.34 -9.64
CA ARG A 88 -1.33 16.68 -10.94
C ARG A 88 -0.02 16.81 -11.70
N HIS A 89 0.12 16.01 -12.73
CA HIS A 89 1.22 16.15 -13.66
C HIS A 89 1.12 17.45 -14.44
N PRO A 90 2.25 18.13 -14.75
CA PRO A 90 2.25 19.24 -15.69
C PRO A 90 1.81 18.73 -17.07
N VAL A 91 0.94 19.50 -17.72
CA VAL A 91 0.58 19.30 -19.13
C VAL A 91 1.59 20.05 -20.01
N ASP A 92 1.69 19.72 -21.29
CA ASP A 92 2.64 20.29 -22.23
C ASP A 92 2.75 21.83 -22.08
N TYR A 93 4.02 22.29 -21.93
CA TYR A 93 4.40 23.70 -21.73
C TYR A 93 3.90 24.37 -20.44
N GLU A 94 3.30 23.63 -19.51
CA GLU A 94 2.87 24.16 -18.23
C GLU A 94 4.08 24.27 -17.25
N LYS A 95 4.18 25.40 -16.58
CA LYS A 95 5.20 25.59 -15.53
C LYS A 95 4.76 24.90 -14.26
N GLY A 96 5.39 23.74 -13.96
CA GLY A 96 5.24 23.09 -12.67
C GLY A 96 6.16 23.70 -11.60
N THR A 97 5.90 23.33 -10.37
CA THR A 97 6.70 23.70 -9.19
C THR A 97 7.49 22.50 -8.71
N TYR A 98 8.75 22.74 -8.34
CA TYR A 98 9.57 21.70 -7.71
C TYR A 98 9.34 21.69 -6.21
N VAL A 99 8.96 20.55 -5.66
CA VAL A 99 8.72 20.34 -4.23
C VAL A 99 9.52 19.16 -3.72
N THR A 100 9.88 19.19 -2.44
CA THR A 100 10.44 18.04 -1.72
C THR A 100 9.31 17.28 -1.00
N ALA A 101 9.51 15.99 -0.74
CA ALA A 101 8.58 15.21 0.07
C ALA A 101 8.37 15.83 1.46
N SER A 102 9.42 16.40 2.06
CA SER A 102 9.34 17.07 3.36
C SER A 102 8.48 18.34 3.32
N GLN A 103 8.53 19.13 2.23
CA GLN A 103 7.65 20.29 2.06
C GLN A 103 6.18 19.89 1.99
N ILE A 104 5.87 18.78 1.29
CA ILE A 104 4.51 18.23 1.25
C ILE A 104 4.06 17.80 2.65
N VAL A 105 4.93 17.07 3.40
CA VAL A 105 4.64 16.70 4.79
C VAL A 105 4.37 17.92 5.66
N THR A 106 5.21 18.94 5.57
CA THR A 106 5.02 20.18 6.36
C THR A 106 3.70 20.88 6.03
N ARG A 107 3.30 20.89 4.76
CA ARG A 107 2.07 21.52 4.32
C ARG A 107 0.81 20.81 4.84
N PHE A 108 0.82 19.48 4.86
CA PHE A 108 -0.37 18.67 5.18
C PHE A 108 -0.28 17.91 6.51
N GLY A 109 0.87 17.89 7.16
CA GLY A 109 1.13 17.10 8.37
C GLY A 109 0.33 17.49 9.61
N GLY A 110 -0.36 18.64 9.58
CA GLY A 110 -1.28 19.05 10.65
C GLY A 110 -2.60 18.27 10.65
N SER A 111 -3.00 17.72 9.51
CA SER A 111 -4.30 17.06 9.32
C SER A 111 -4.17 15.52 9.22
N ILE A 112 -3.03 15.03 8.72
CA ILE A 112 -2.80 13.59 8.50
C ILE A 112 -1.36 13.27 8.93
N ARG A 113 -1.17 12.12 9.58
CA ARG A 113 0.19 11.62 9.87
C ARG A 113 0.86 11.17 8.58
N LEU A 114 1.69 12.03 8.03
CA LEU A 114 2.48 11.77 6.83
C LEU A 114 3.94 11.59 7.17
N ASN A 115 4.60 10.69 6.44
CA ASN A 115 6.04 10.50 6.48
C ASN A 115 6.63 10.88 5.11
N ALA A 116 7.76 11.60 5.10
CA ALA A 116 8.43 12.02 3.87
C ALA A 116 8.84 10.84 2.97
N VAL A 117 9.13 9.68 3.55
CA VAL A 117 9.42 8.45 2.80
C VAL A 117 8.18 7.98 2.06
N GLN A 118 7.03 7.88 2.75
CA GLN A 118 5.75 7.48 2.15
C GLN A 118 5.32 8.44 1.03
N VAL A 119 5.50 9.75 1.24
CA VAL A 119 5.22 10.76 0.21
C VAL A 119 6.13 10.58 -1.00
N GLY A 120 7.43 10.35 -0.79
CA GLY A 120 8.39 10.13 -1.87
C GLY A 120 8.07 8.87 -2.70
N ILE A 121 7.66 7.79 -2.03
CA ILE A 121 7.23 6.54 -2.67
C ILE A 121 5.97 6.78 -3.49
N ALA A 122 4.95 7.41 -2.90
CA ALA A 122 3.70 7.70 -3.59
C ALA A 122 3.90 8.58 -4.84
N LEU A 123 4.78 9.59 -4.77
CA LEU A 123 5.13 10.41 -5.94
C LEU A 123 5.81 9.59 -7.05
N LYS A 124 6.68 8.65 -6.67
CA LYS A 124 7.34 7.75 -7.62
C LYS A 124 6.34 6.78 -8.27
N GLU A 125 5.49 6.16 -7.47
CA GLU A 125 4.44 5.23 -7.95
C GLU A 125 3.44 5.90 -8.87
N LEU A 126 3.10 7.15 -8.58
CA LEU A 126 2.22 7.98 -9.41
C LEU A 126 2.93 8.52 -10.66
N GLY A 127 4.22 8.24 -10.85
CA GLY A 127 4.97 8.58 -12.05
C GLY A 127 5.43 10.04 -12.14
N TYR A 128 5.49 10.77 -11.02
CA TYR A 128 6.02 12.14 -11.04
C TYR A 128 7.51 12.19 -11.35
N THR A 129 7.93 13.19 -12.13
CA THR A 129 9.33 13.38 -12.49
C THR A 129 10.16 13.77 -11.29
N CYS A 130 11.17 12.96 -10.97
CA CYS A 130 12.10 13.17 -9.87
C CYS A 130 13.45 13.67 -10.38
N THR A 131 13.97 14.72 -9.75
CA THR A 131 15.34 15.22 -9.99
C THR A 131 16.12 15.17 -8.67
N ARG A 132 17.32 14.59 -8.72
CA ARG A 132 18.20 14.54 -7.55
C ARG A 132 19.02 15.81 -7.44
N THR A 133 18.97 16.45 -6.27
CA THR A 133 19.74 17.66 -5.97
C THR A 133 20.68 17.41 -4.78
N ARG A 134 21.52 18.39 -4.46
CA ARG A 134 22.39 18.36 -3.26
C ARG A 134 21.59 18.22 -1.96
N HIS A 135 20.34 18.70 -1.95
CA HIS A 135 19.46 18.73 -0.78
C HIS A 135 18.43 17.58 -0.76
N GLY A 136 18.57 16.62 -1.67
CA GLY A 136 17.67 15.47 -1.79
C GLY A 136 16.89 15.45 -3.10
N ASN A 137 15.87 14.61 -3.14
CA ASN A 137 15.00 14.45 -4.29
C ASN A 137 13.95 15.57 -4.33
N ILE A 138 13.79 16.19 -5.50
CA ILE A 138 12.74 17.16 -5.79
C ILE A 138 11.83 16.59 -6.89
N TRP A 139 10.56 16.92 -6.80
CA TRP A 139 9.52 16.41 -7.67
C TRP A 139 8.81 17.55 -8.39
N LEU A 140 8.62 17.40 -9.71
CA LEU A 140 7.90 18.38 -10.51
C LEU A 140 6.39 18.10 -10.38
N VAL A 141 5.64 19.05 -9.83
CA VAL A 141 4.21 18.94 -9.61
C VAL A 141 3.49 20.22 -10.06
N VAL A 142 2.20 20.10 -10.35
CA VAL A 142 1.30 21.24 -10.49
C VAL A 142 0.23 21.12 -9.44
N GLU A 143 -0.01 22.19 -8.68
CA GLU A 143 -1.09 22.22 -7.69
C GLU A 143 -2.44 22.32 -8.41
N ARG A 144 -3.40 21.52 -7.95
CA ARG A 144 -4.77 21.58 -8.47
C ARG A 144 -5.47 22.81 -7.93
N THR A 145 -6.30 23.39 -8.77
CA THR A 145 -7.23 24.44 -8.37
C THR A 145 -8.36 23.87 -7.53
N THR A 146 -9.06 24.73 -6.79
CA THR A 146 -10.22 24.34 -5.97
C THR A 146 -11.31 23.65 -6.80
N ASP A 147 -11.51 24.10 -8.04
CA ASP A 147 -12.53 23.52 -8.93
C ASP A 147 -12.12 22.14 -9.43
N GLU A 148 -10.84 21.93 -9.77
CA GLU A 148 -10.29 20.63 -10.10
C GLU A 148 -10.38 19.65 -8.92
N MET A 149 -10.16 20.12 -7.69
CA MET A 149 -10.29 19.28 -6.48
C MET A 149 -11.76 18.85 -6.25
N LYS A 150 -12.71 19.73 -6.45
CA LYS A 150 -14.14 19.40 -6.32
C LYS A 150 -14.61 18.37 -7.35
N SER A 151 -14.04 18.37 -8.55
CA SER A 151 -14.39 17.39 -9.59
C SER A 151 -13.88 15.98 -9.31
N ILE A 152 -12.90 15.82 -8.42
CA ILE A 152 -12.31 14.52 -8.04
C ILE A 152 -13.03 13.90 -6.84
N LEU A 153 -13.54 14.75 -5.92
CA LEU A 153 -14.35 14.28 -4.81
C LEU A 153 -15.70 13.81 -5.38
N PRO A 154 -16.09 12.52 -5.20
CA PRO A 154 -17.46 12.13 -5.49
C PRO A 154 -18.37 13.03 -4.64
N GLU A 155 -19.42 13.59 -5.25
CA GLU A 155 -20.47 14.25 -4.49
C GLU A 155 -20.91 13.24 -3.41
N ALA A 156 -20.71 13.61 -2.14
CA ALA A 156 -21.19 12.80 -1.03
C ALA A 156 -22.71 12.77 -1.15
N ASP A 157 -23.23 11.68 -1.68
CA ASP A 157 -24.66 11.44 -1.74
C ASP A 157 -25.16 11.28 -0.30
N ASN A 158 -25.68 12.37 0.24
CA ASN A 158 -26.16 12.50 1.63
C ASN A 158 -27.47 11.74 1.87
N THR A 159 -27.84 10.82 0.97
CA THR A 159 -29.13 10.11 1.00
C THR A 159 -29.11 8.78 1.76
N ASP A 160 -27.96 8.28 2.21
CA ASP A 160 -27.87 6.93 2.82
C ASP A 160 -27.58 6.91 4.34
N PHE A 161 -27.84 7.98 5.07
CA PHE A 161 -27.91 7.86 6.53
C PHE A 161 -29.34 7.47 6.94
N PRO A 162 -29.56 6.26 7.46
CA PRO A 162 -30.85 5.94 8.06
C PRO A 162 -31.11 6.93 9.21
N PRO A 163 -32.35 7.45 9.37
CA PRO A 163 -32.66 8.39 10.42
C PRO A 163 -32.34 7.74 11.77
N SER A 164 -31.59 8.46 12.61
CA SER A 164 -31.30 8.03 13.97
C SER A 164 -32.66 7.81 14.68
N SER A 165 -32.96 6.55 14.97
CA SER A 165 -34.08 6.23 15.85
C SER A 165 -33.75 6.72 17.26
N GLY A 166 -34.06 7.97 17.50
CA GLY A 166 -34.24 8.50 18.84
C GLY A 166 -35.61 8.10 19.36
N ASP A 167 -35.65 7.81 20.67
CA ASP A 167 -36.81 7.67 21.54
C ASP A 167 -37.53 6.30 21.59
N ARG A 168 -37.20 5.51 22.56
CA ARG A 168 -38.02 5.27 23.78
C ARG A 168 -37.28 4.41 24.78
#